data_3684085a1769a3b242adf27827c31982
#
_entry.id   3684085a1769a3b242adf27827c31982
#
_cell.length_a   1.000
_cell.length_b   1.000
_cell.length_c   1.000
_cell.angle_alpha   90.00
_cell.angle_beta   90.00
_cell.angle_gamma   90.00
#
_symmetry.space_group_name_H-M   'P 1'
#
loop_
_entity.id
_entity.type
_entity.pdbx_description
1 polymer ?
#
loop_
_entity_poly.entity_id
_entity_poly.type
_entity_poly.pdbx_seq_one_letter_code
_entity_poly.pdbx_strand_id
1 'polypeptide(L)'
;MREKLAIAATYAENHPEYAPNVQALTQVQPRELDASEIEVRIGATWIDPKYINDFMRDIFQTPEHLFRRDTIGVQFSGVTGEWNVKGKNADYGNTLVNMTYGTSRVNAYKILEDSLNLKDTRVYDTIEEDGKEKRVLNKKETMIASQKQEAVREAFKNWVFEDQERRQDLVAKYNKLFNSTRPREYDGSHLKFPGMTPDIDLRPVSYTHLRAHETGRN
;
A
#
# COMPACT_ATOMS: atom_id res chain seq x y z
N MET A 1 5.18 -8.08 -17.65
CA MET A 1 6.33 -8.07 -18.60
C MET A 1 7.38 -9.11 -18.24
N ARG A 2 7.84 -9.19 -16.98
CA ARG A 2 8.88 -10.15 -16.55
C ARG A 2 8.53 -11.62 -16.81
N GLU A 3 7.31 -12.05 -16.49
CA GLU A 3 6.85 -13.42 -16.78
C GLU A 3 6.85 -13.74 -18.28
N LYS A 4 6.45 -12.77 -19.11
CA LYS A 4 6.50 -12.93 -20.56
C LYS A 4 7.92 -13.09 -21.07
N LEU A 5 8.88 -12.35 -20.50
CA LEU A 5 10.30 -12.48 -20.83
C LEU A 5 10.84 -13.87 -20.44
N ALA A 6 10.51 -14.34 -19.23
CA ALA A 6 10.93 -15.66 -18.77
C ALA A 6 10.40 -16.78 -19.68
N ILE A 7 9.10 -16.75 -20.01
CA ILE A 7 8.48 -17.71 -20.93
C ILE A 7 9.14 -17.63 -22.32
N ALA A 8 9.35 -16.43 -22.86
CA ALA A 8 9.96 -16.25 -24.17
C ALA A 8 11.42 -16.75 -24.20
N ALA A 9 12.18 -16.54 -23.10
CA ALA A 9 13.56 -17.03 -22.99
C ALA A 9 13.60 -18.56 -22.99
N THR A 10 12.79 -19.23 -22.16
CA THR A 10 12.70 -20.70 -22.14
C THR A 10 12.27 -21.28 -23.48
N TYR A 11 11.32 -20.61 -24.16
CA TYR A 11 10.87 -21.08 -25.47
C TYR A 11 11.94 -20.92 -26.55
N ALA A 12 12.68 -19.82 -26.53
CA ALA A 12 13.74 -19.52 -27.48
C ALA A 12 14.96 -20.48 -27.38
N GLU A 13 15.16 -21.16 -26.25
CA GLU A 13 16.18 -22.19 -26.08
C GLU A 13 16.00 -23.36 -27.10
N ASN A 14 14.75 -23.73 -27.36
CA ASN A 14 14.41 -24.79 -28.32
C ASN A 14 14.00 -24.27 -29.71
N HIS A 15 13.75 -22.96 -29.81
CA HIS A 15 13.24 -22.27 -31.00
C HIS A 15 14.00 -20.98 -31.26
N PRO A 16 15.21 -21.04 -31.83
CA PRO A 16 16.11 -19.87 -32.04
C PRO A 16 15.46 -18.73 -32.85
N GLU A 17 14.49 -19.04 -33.70
CA GLU A 17 13.73 -18.08 -34.50
C GLU A 17 12.99 -17.05 -33.65
N TYR A 18 12.71 -17.34 -32.36
CA TYR A 18 12.07 -16.41 -31.42
C TYR A 18 13.05 -15.59 -30.57
N ALA A 19 14.34 -15.74 -30.75
CA ALA A 19 15.36 -14.94 -30.05
C ALA A 19 15.16 -13.42 -30.18
N PRO A 20 14.70 -12.86 -31.33
CA PRO A 20 14.38 -11.43 -31.44
C PRO A 20 13.28 -10.97 -30.46
N ASN A 21 12.32 -11.84 -30.13
CA ASN A 21 11.26 -11.53 -29.16
C ASN A 21 11.82 -11.37 -27.74
N VAL A 22 12.80 -12.21 -27.36
CA VAL A 22 13.49 -12.11 -26.06
C VAL A 22 14.23 -10.79 -25.98
N GLN A 23 14.95 -10.41 -27.04
CA GLN A 23 15.67 -9.14 -27.09
C GLN A 23 14.71 -7.93 -26.97
N ALA A 24 13.62 -7.94 -27.74
CA ALA A 24 12.60 -6.87 -27.67
C ALA A 24 11.95 -6.78 -26.29
N LEU A 25 11.60 -7.93 -25.67
CA LEU A 25 11.02 -7.96 -24.32
C LEU A 25 12.01 -7.49 -23.25
N THR A 26 13.30 -7.74 -23.41
CA THR A 26 14.34 -7.25 -22.51
C THR A 26 14.42 -5.73 -22.52
N GLN A 27 14.35 -5.11 -23.69
CA GLN A 27 14.42 -3.64 -23.83
C GLN A 27 13.22 -2.90 -23.23
N VAL A 28 12.05 -3.55 -23.17
CA VAL A 28 10.83 -2.93 -22.68
C VAL A 28 10.49 -3.29 -21.22
N GLN A 29 11.42 -3.92 -20.48
CA GLN A 29 11.18 -4.20 -19.06
C GLN A 29 11.05 -2.90 -18.27
N PRO A 30 10.08 -2.82 -17.32
CA PRO A 30 10.01 -1.68 -16.42
C PRO A 30 11.24 -1.66 -15.51
N ARG A 31 11.79 -0.45 -15.28
CA ARG A 31 12.84 -0.25 -14.28
C ARG A 31 12.33 -0.65 -12.89
N GLU A 32 13.14 -1.31 -12.11
CA GLU A 32 12.81 -1.60 -10.71
C GLU A 32 12.80 -0.30 -9.90
N LEU A 33 11.77 -0.17 -9.08
CA LEU A 33 11.64 0.94 -8.14
C LEU A 33 12.39 0.59 -6.85
N ASP A 34 13.09 1.57 -6.31
CA ASP A 34 13.75 1.47 -5.02
C ASP A 34 12.77 1.78 -3.85
N ALA A 35 13.17 1.42 -2.63
CA ALA A 35 12.36 1.69 -1.43
C ALA A 35 12.00 3.18 -1.26
N SER A 36 12.90 4.09 -1.66
CA SER A 36 12.66 5.54 -1.61
C SER A 36 11.62 6.05 -2.61
N GLU A 37 11.34 5.27 -3.64
CA GLU A 37 10.35 5.58 -4.68
C GLU A 37 8.99 4.94 -4.41
N ILE A 38 8.90 4.06 -3.41
CA ILE A 38 7.69 3.31 -3.06
C ILE A 38 7.02 3.98 -1.86
N GLU A 39 5.88 4.61 -2.09
CA GLU A 39 5.05 5.11 -0.99
C GLU A 39 4.26 3.96 -0.35
N VAL A 40 4.55 3.68 0.92
CA VAL A 40 3.84 2.66 1.69
C VAL A 40 2.92 3.33 2.69
N ARG A 41 1.63 3.00 2.59
CA ARG A 41 0.61 3.44 3.56
C ARG A 41 0.28 2.30 4.50
N ILE A 42 0.09 2.64 5.76
CA ILE A 42 -0.45 1.70 6.73
C ILE A 42 -1.83 1.22 6.25
N GLY A 43 -2.08 -0.09 6.32
CA GLY A 43 -3.32 -0.69 5.79
C GLY A 43 -3.30 -1.05 4.30
N ALA A 44 -2.17 -0.87 3.61
CA ALA A 44 -2.03 -1.36 2.25
C ALA A 44 -2.18 -2.89 2.22
N THR A 45 -3.16 -3.38 1.47
CA THR A 45 -3.58 -4.81 1.48
C THR A 45 -2.57 -5.78 0.86
N TRP A 46 -1.57 -5.26 0.16
CA TRP A 46 -0.47 -6.06 -0.37
C TRP A 46 0.60 -6.39 0.67
N ILE A 47 0.60 -5.69 1.83
CA ILE A 47 1.50 -5.97 2.96
C ILE A 47 0.96 -7.19 3.71
N ASP A 48 1.84 -8.14 3.97
CA ASP A 48 1.47 -9.34 4.71
C ASP A 48 1.17 -9.00 6.19
N PRO A 49 0.13 -9.58 6.80
CA PRO A 49 -0.18 -9.40 8.22
C PRO A 49 1.02 -9.67 9.16
N LYS A 50 1.97 -10.52 8.75
CA LYS A 50 3.20 -10.78 9.52
C LYS A 50 3.97 -9.49 9.81
N TYR A 51 4.10 -8.58 8.84
CA TYR A 51 4.81 -7.31 9.02
C TYR A 51 4.09 -6.37 9.98
N ILE A 52 2.76 -6.43 10.05
CA ILE A 52 2.03 -5.66 11.06
C ILE A 52 2.23 -6.26 12.46
N ASN A 53 2.32 -7.59 12.59
CA ASN A 53 2.69 -8.24 13.84
C ASN A 53 4.13 -7.87 14.26
N ASP A 54 5.07 -7.83 13.30
CA ASP A 54 6.45 -7.39 13.55
C ASP A 54 6.50 -5.93 13.99
N PHE A 55 5.72 -5.05 13.35
CA PHE A 55 5.57 -3.66 13.78
C PHE A 55 5.06 -3.54 15.23
N MET A 56 4.05 -4.32 15.60
CA MET A 56 3.55 -4.35 16.99
C MET A 56 4.64 -4.84 17.96
N ARG A 57 5.44 -5.82 17.57
CA ARG A 57 6.55 -6.34 18.38
C ARG A 57 7.63 -5.28 18.57
N ASP A 58 8.06 -4.63 17.50
CA ASP A 58 9.19 -3.71 17.50
C ASP A 58 8.82 -2.36 18.13
N ILE A 59 7.71 -1.75 17.72
CA ILE A 59 7.33 -0.38 18.10
C ILE A 59 6.50 -0.35 19.37
N PHE A 60 5.53 -1.25 19.52
CA PHE A 60 4.71 -1.32 20.74
C PHE A 60 5.36 -2.20 21.83
N GLN A 61 6.46 -2.90 21.49
CA GLN A 61 7.13 -3.86 22.37
C GLN A 61 6.13 -4.90 22.92
N THR A 62 5.26 -5.37 22.03
CA THR A 62 4.27 -6.39 22.37
C THR A 62 4.98 -7.69 22.74
N PRO A 63 4.71 -8.29 23.92
CA PRO A 63 5.41 -9.48 24.38
C PRO A 63 5.23 -10.68 23.44
N GLU A 64 6.33 -11.36 23.11
CA GLU A 64 6.36 -12.50 22.19
C GLU A 64 5.43 -13.64 22.59
N HIS A 65 5.25 -13.87 23.89
CA HIS A 65 4.38 -14.93 24.39
C HIS A 65 2.89 -14.73 24.02
N LEU A 66 2.46 -13.48 23.77
CA LEU A 66 1.10 -13.17 23.34
C LEU A 66 0.86 -13.58 21.88
N PHE A 67 1.86 -13.44 21.02
CA PHE A 67 1.81 -13.93 19.64
C PHE A 67 1.85 -15.47 19.59
N ARG A 68 2.78 -16.10 20.36
CA ARG A 68 2.91 -17.58 20.39
C ARG A 68 1.65 -18.28 20.86
N ARG A 69 0.89 -17.67 21.77
CA ARG A 69 -0.40 -18.20 22.27
C ARG A 69 -1.58 -17.83 21.40
N ASP A 70 -1.35 -17.17 20.27
CA ASP A 70 -2.40 -16.61 19.40
C ASP A 70 -3.40 -15.73 20.19
N THR A 71 -2.93 -15.10 21.28
CA THR A 71 -3.74 -14.19 22.10
C THR A 71 -3.88 -12.85 21.41
N ILE A 72 -2.82 -12.34 20.81
CA ILE A 72 -2.81 -11.09 20.03
C ILE A 72 -2.29 -11.36 18.62
N GLY A 73 -2.81 -10.63 17.65
CA GLY A 73 -2.38 -10.77 16.26
C GLY A 73 -3.23 -9.97 15.30
N VAL A 74 -2.72 -9.78 14.10
CA VAL A 74 -3.39 -9.06 13.03
C VAL A 74 -3.83 -10.03 11.94
N GLN A 75 -5.05 -9.86 11.47
CA GLN A 75 -5.64 -10.64 10.39
C GLN A 75 -6.26 -9.71 9.35
N PHE A 76 -6.15 -10.07 8.09
CA PHE A 76 -6.82 -9.40 6.98
C PHE A 76 -7.85 -10.35 6.38
N SER A 77 -9.09 -9.90 6.26
CA SER A 77 -10.16 -10.65 5.60
C SER A 77 -10.29 -10.20 4.14
N GLY A 78 -9.89 -11.05 3.22
CA GLY A 78 -10.06 -10.78 1.78
C GLY A 78 -11.53 -10.71 1.33
N VAL A 79 -12.47 -11.22 2.14
CA VAL A 79 -13.91 -11.20 1.85
C VAL A 79 -14.51 -9.83 2.20
N THR A 80 -14.20 -9.30 3.38
CA THR A 80 -14.73 -8.00 3.85
C THR A 80 -13.83 -6.83 3.48
N GLY A 81 -12.56 -7.09 3.11
CA GLY A 81 -11.55 -6.07 2.88
C GLY A 81 -11.08 -5.38 4.17
N GLU A 82 -11.37 -5.95 5.34
CA GLU A 82 -11.09 -5.34 6.63
C GLU A 82 -9.94 -6.02 7.36
N TRP A 83 -9.17 -5.20 8.06
CA TRP A 83 -8.17 -5.62 9.01
C TRP A 83 -8.78 -5.75 10.40
N ASN A 84 -8.38 -6.77 11.13
CA ASN A 84 -8.77 -6.98 12.51
C ASN A 84 -7.55 -7.23 13.38
N VAL A 85 -7.47 -6.54 14.51
CA VAL A 85 -6.47 -6.78 15.55
C VAL A 85 -7.14 -7.58 16.67
N LYS A 86 -6.78 -8.85 16.79
CA LYS A 86 -7.27 -9.75 17.85
C LYS A 86 -6.60 -9.39 19.17
N GLY A 87 -7.31 -9.54 20.28
CA GLY A 87 -6.73 -9.47 21.63
C GLY A 87 -6.25 -8.10 22.06
N LYS A 88 -6.86 -7.03 21.58
CA LYS A 88 -6.48 -5.63 21.87
C LYS A 88 -6.28 -5.28 23.34
N ASN A 89 -6.94 -6.00 24.26
CA ASN A 89 -6.86 -5.76 25.69
C ASN A 89 -5.92 -6.75 26.43
N ALA A 90 -5.24 -7.63 25.72
CA ALA A 90 -4.41 -8.65 26.34
C ALA A 90 -3.12 -8.08 26.96
N ASP A 91 -2.65 -6.92 26.48
CA ASP A 91 -1.42 -6.25 26.88
C ASP A 91 -1.70 -4.97 27.70
N TYR A 92 -2.57 -5.07 28.68
CA TYR A 92 -3.06 -3.93 29.48
C TYR A 92 -1.98 -3.24 30.31
N GLY A 93 -0.88 -3.93 30.65
CA GLY A 93 0.24 -3.39 31.44
C GLY A 93 1.25 -2.60 30.62
N ASN A 94 1.15 -2.60 29.29
CA ASN A 94 2.13 -1.99 28.42
C ASN A 94 1.95 -0.47 28.30
N THR A 95 2.91 0.28 28.83
CA THR A 95 2.88 1.76 28.83
C THR A 95 2.94 2.34 27.39
N LEU A 96 3.68 1.70 26.47
CA LEU A 96 3.74 2.14 25.08
C LEU A 96 2.36 2.07 24.42
N VAL A 97 1.64 0.98 24.70
CA VAL A 97 0.30 0.73 24.14
C VAL A 97 -0.77 1.64 24.74
N ASN A 98 -0.67 1.92 26.03
CA ASN A 98 -1.75 2.62 26.73
C ASN A 98 -1.52 4.13 26.91
N MET A 99 -0.27 4.61 26.74
CA MET A 99 0.08 6.03 26.95
C MET A 99 0.84 6.67 25.80
N THR A 100 1.88 5.99 25.28
CA THR A 100 2.72 6.58 24.23
C THR A 100 2.00 6.61 22.88
N TYR A 101 1.53 5.46 22.40
CA TYR A 101 0.78 5.31 21.15
C TYR A 101 -0.73 5.17 21.34
N GLY A 102 -1.19 5.11 22.58
CA GLY A 102 -2.58 5.08 22.99
C GLY A 102 -2.95 6.23 23.92
N THR A 103 -4.20 6.17 24.39
CA THR A 103 -4.76 7.04 25.41
C THR A 103 -5.39 6.19 26.49
N SER A 104 -5.80 6.81 27.61
CA SER A 104 -6.57 6.15 28.68
C SER A 104 -7.92 5.56 28.20
N ARG A 105 -8.44 6.04 27.06
CA ARG A 105 -9.73 5.64 26.50
C ARG A 105 -9.62 4.67 25.33
N VAL A 106 -8.53 4.75 24.57
CA VAL A 106 -8.29 3.95 23.36
C VAL A 106 -6.83 3.56 23.32
N ASN A 107 -6.54 2.27 23.32
CA ASN A 107 -5.18 1.77 23.28
C ASN A 107 -4.61 1.76 21.86
N ALA A 108 -3.29 1.60 21.72
CA ALA A 108 -2.59 1.62 20.45
C ALA A 108 -3.07 0.54 19.47
N TYR A 109 -3.49 -0.63 19.93
CA TYR A 109 -3.99 -1.69 19.07
C TYR A 109 -5.31 -1.33 18.37
N LYS A 110 -6.19 -0.60 19.07
CA LYS A 110 -7.42 -0.09 18.46
C LYS A 110 -7.12 1.03 17.48
N ILE A 111 -6.19 1.93 17.82
CA ILE A 111 -5.72 3.01 16.93
C ILE A 111 -5.06 2.41 15.68
N LEU A 112 -4.27 1.36 15.84
CA LEU A 112 -3.66 0.62 14.72
C LEU A 112 -4.72 0.01 13.82
N GLU A 113 -5.72 -0.67 14.38
CA GLU A 113 -6.83 -1.26 13.62
C GLU A 113 -7.60 -0.21 12.82
N ASP A 114 -7.91 0.93 13.44
CA ASP A 114 -8.59 2.03 12.76
C ASP A 114 -7.70 2.60 11.62
N SER A 115 -6.38 2.71 11.85
CA SER A 115 -5.43 3.18 10.84
C SER A 115 -5.31 2.21 9.66
N LEU A 116 -5.26 0.91 9.94
CA LEU A 116 -5.23 -0.15 8.92
C LEU A 116 -6.49 -0.14 8.04
N ASN A 117 -7.63 0.21 8.63
CA ASN A 117 -8.92 0.30 7.94
C ASN A 117 -9.22 1.70 7.38
N LEU A 118 -8.27 2.63 7.42
CA LEU A 118 -8.41 4.01 6.96
C LEU A 118 -9.58 4.75 7.67
N LYS A 119 -9.85 4.39 8.91
CA LYS A 119 -10.88 5.00 9.77
C LYS A 119 -10.23 5.98 10.73
N ASP A 120 -10.90 7.08 11.02
CA ASP A 120 -10.49 7.99 12.10
C ASP A 120 -10.89 7.41 13.44
N THR A 121 -9.96 7.42 14.39
CA THR A 121 -10.25 6.98 15.76
C THR A 121 -11.11 8.02 16.46
N ARG A 122 -12.32 7.62 16.86
CA ARG A 122 -13.29 8.48 17.56
C ARG A 122 -13.60 7.95 18.94
N VAL A 123 -13.63 8.84 19.91
CA VAL A 123 -13.95 8.54 21.31
C VAL A 123 -15.33 9.10 21.66
N TYR A 124 -16.16 8.27 22.28
CA TYR A 124 -17.52 8.63 22.67
C TYR A 124 -17.71 8.49 24.17
N ASP A 125 -18.44 9.41 24.75
CA ASP A 125 -18.97 9.30 26.10
C ASP A 125 -20.41 8.81 26.04
N THR A 126 -20.82 8.04 27.05
CA THR A 126 -22.22 7.66 27.24
C THR A 126 -22.79 8.62 28.26
N ILE A 127 -23.81 9.37 27.89
CA ILE A 127 -24.57 10.25 28.78
C ILE A 127 -26.01 9.72 28.91
N GLU A 128 -26.59 9.93 30.06
CA GLU A 128 -28.02 9.64 30.29
C GLU A 128 -28.82 10.92 30.02
N GLU A 129 -29.77 10.87 29.07
CA GLU A 129 -30.67 11.94 28.72
C GLU A 129 -32.09 11.36 28.66
N ASP A 130 -33.00 11.87 29.50
CA ASP A 130 -34.39 11.40 29.62
C ASP A 130 -34.52 9.89 29.91
N GLY A 131 -33.65 9.33 30.78
CA GLY A 131 -33.64 7.91 31.13
C GLY A 131 -33.18 6.96 30.00
N LYS A 132 -32.54 7.51 28.95
CA LYS A 132 -31.94 6.74 27.84
C LYS A 132 -30.44 7.03 27.70
N GLU A 133 -29.67 5.98 27.49
CA GLU A 133 -28.26 6.12 27.17
C GLU A 133 -28.07 6.68 25.77
N LYS A 134 -27.30 7.75 25.67
CA LYS A 134 -26.94 8.40 24.40
C LYS A 134 -25.43 8.50 24.28
N ARG A 135 -24.91 8.07 23.14
CA ARG A 135 -23.46 8.20 22.81
C ARG A 135 -23.19 9.57 22.20
N VAL A 136 -22.33 10.34 22.83
CA VAL A 136 -21.93 11.68 22.39
C VAL A 136 -20.44 11.71 22.11
N LEU A 137 -20.04 12.29 20.98
CA LEU A 137 -18.64 12.41 20.60
C LEU A 137 -17.89 13.31 21.59
N ASN A 138 -16.87 12.75 22.23
CA ASN A 138 -15.93 13.52 23.03
C ASN A 138 -14.85 14.13 22.12
N LYS A 139 -15.02 15.41 21.79
CA LYS A 139 -14.12 16.12 20.86
C LYS A 139 -12.68 16.18 21.38
N LYS A 140 -12.49 16.41 22.69
CA LYS A 140 -11.15 16.51 23.30
C LYS A 140 -10.40 15.18 23.22
N GLU A 141 -11.04 14.10 23.69
CA GLU A 141 -10.42 12.76 23.65
C GLU A 141 -10.23 12.26 22.22
N THR A 142 -11.14 12.59 21.30
CA THR A 142 -11.00 12.28 19.87
C THR A 142 -9.79 13.00 19.26
N MET A 143 -9.55 14.26 19.61
CA MET A 143 -8.39 15.00 19.13
C MET A 143 -7.06 14.39 19.62
N ILE A 144 -7.01 13.99 20.91
CA ILE A 144 -5.84 13.30 21.46
C ILE A 144 -5.62 11.95 20.76
N ALA A 145 -6.68 11.17 20.56
CA ALA A 145 -6.59 9.90 19.85
C ALA A 145 -6.13 10.08 18.38
N SER A 146 -6.59 11.13 17.71
CA SER A 146 -6.15 11.46 16.35
C SER A 146 -4.65 11.81 16.28
N GLN A 147 -4.11 12.53 17.27
CA GLN A 147 -2.68 12.79 17.37
C GLN A 147 -1.87 11.49 17.56
N LYS A 148 -2.39 10.57 18.41
CA LYS A 148 -1.76 9.26 18.59
C LYS A 148 -1.83 8.40 17.33
N GLN A 149 -2.93 8.50 16.58
CA GLN A 149 -3.09 7.83 15.31
C GLN A 149 -2.06 8.32 14.28
N GLU A 150 -1.81 9.61 14.22
CA GLU A 150 -0.76 10.16 13.35
C GLU A 150 0.63 9.68 13.78
N ALA A 151 0.90 9.64 15.09
CA ALA A 151 2.16 9.10 15.60
C ALA A 151 2.37 7.62 15.23
N VAL A 152 1.30 6.80 15.22
CA VAL A 152 1.37 5.40 14.78
C VAL A 152 1.65 5.31 13.27
N ARG A 153 1.02 6.16 12.45
CA ARG A 153 1.24 6.22 11.01
C ARG A 153 2.69 6.62 10.67
N GLU A 154 3.20 7.63 11.34
CA GLU A 154 4.58 8.10 11.16
C GLU A 154 5.60 7.05 11.63
N ALA A 155 5.36 6.42 12.78
CA ALA A 155 6.20 5.31 13.26
C ALA A 155 6.24 4.17 12.24
N PHE A 156 5.10 3.79 11.66
CA PHE A 156 5.03 2.75 10.63
C PHE A 156 5.80 3.13 9.36
N LYS A 157 5.64 4.37 8.89
CA LYS A 157 6.33 4.88 7.71
C LYS A 157 7.85 4.82 7.86
N ASN A 158 8.36 5.19 9.02
CA ASN A 158 9.79 5.16 9.30
C ASN A 158 10.30 3.72 9.46
N TRP A 159 9.56 2.87 10.15
CA TRP A 159 9.92 1.50 10.46
C TRP A 159 9.90 0.55 9.24
N VAL A 160 8.95 0.72 8.30
CA VAL A 160 8.64 -0.28 7.27
C VAL A 160 9.83 -0.65 6.39
N PHE A 161 10.71 0.30 6.10
CA PHE A 161 11.91 0.10 5.27
C PHE A 161 13.24 0.19 6.05
N GLU A 162 13.20 0.26 7.38
CA GLU A 162 14.40 0.37 8.21
C GLU A 162 15.24 -0.92 8.15
N ASP A 163 14.61 -2.06 8.35
CA ASP A 163 15.26 -3.37 8.26
C ASP A 163 15.55 -3.77 6.81
N GLN A 164 16.75 -4.31 6.58
CA GLN A 164 17.23 -4.63 5.22
C GLN A 164 16.45 -5.79 4.59
N GLU A 165 16.19 -6.86 5.33
CA GLU A 165 15.52 -8.06 4.81
C GLU A 165 14.05 -7.73 4.47
N ARG A 166 13.35 -7.08 5.39
CA ARG A 166 11.98 -6.60 5.20
C ARG A 166 11.88 -5.66 4.02
N ARG A 167 12.81 -4.70 3.88
CA ARG A 167 12.86 -3.77 2.76
C ARG A 167 13.01 -4.50 1.43
N GLN A 168 13.93 -5.46 1.31
CA GLN A 168 14.14 -6.22 0.09
C GLN A 168 12.89 -7.02 -0.31
N ASP A 169 12.25 -7.69 0.65
CA ASP A 169 11.04 -8.47 0.41
C ASP A 169 9.86 -7.57 -0.05
N LEU A 170 9.64 -6.46 0.63
CA LEU A 170 8.56 -5.53 0.28
C LEU A 170 8.80 -4.84 -1.07
N VAL A 171 10.03 -4.43 -1.38
CA VAL A 171 10.39 -3.83 -2.68
C VAL A 171 10.19 -4.84 -3.80
N ALA A 172 10.65 -6.10 -3.63
CA ALA A 172 10.46 -7.15 -4.62
C ALA A 172 8.97 -7.45 -4.85
N LYS A 173 8.20 -7.55 -3.77
CA LYS A 173 6.75 -7.78 -3.82
C LYS A 173 6.01 -6.64 -4.52
N TYR A 174 6.36 -5.38 -4.20
CA TYR A 174 5.76 -4.20 -4.84
C TYR A 174 6.06 -4.17 -6.34
N ASN A 175 7.32 -4.34 -6.73
CA ASN A 175 7.72 -4.37 -8.13
C ASN A 175 7.03 -5.50 -8.90
N LYS A 176 6.81 -6.66 -8.27
CA LYS A 176 6.08 -7.77 -8.88
C LYS A 176 4.62 -7.45 -9.11
N LEU A 177 3.94 -6.84 -8.13
CA LEU A 177 2.50 -6.60 -8.17
C LEU A 177 2.13 -5.35 -8.99
N PHE A 178 2.85 -4.25 -8.81
CA PHE A 178 2.46 -2.93 -9.31
C PHE A 178 3.37 -2.38 -10.40
N ASN A 179 4.61 -2.88 -10.50
CA ASN A 179 5.57 -2.45 -11.52
C ASN A 179 5.88 -3.58 -12.52
N SER A 180 4.87 -4.37 -12.86
CA SER A 180 5.00 -5.52 -13.78
C SER A 180 4.66 -5.18 -15.23
N THR A 181 4.09 -3.99 -15.48
CA THR A 181 3.67 -3.55 -16.82
C THR A 181 4.29 -2.19 -17.14
N ARG A 182 4.68 -2.00 -18.41
CA ARG A 182 5.06 -0.70 -18.92
C ARG A 182 3.91 -0.17 -19.78
N PRO A 183 3.35 1.01 -19.49
CA PRO A 183 2.40 1.66 -20.38
C PRO A 183 3.03 1.86 -21.76
N ARG A 184 2.22 1.75 -22.80
CA ARG A 184 2.69 2.12 -24.14
C ARG A 184 2.84 3.63 -24.22
N GLU A 185 4.03 4.09 -24.55
CA GLU A 185 4.30 5.48 -24.85
C GLU A 185 4.19 5.65 -26.37
N TYR A 186 3.32 6.54 -26.78
CA TYR A 186 3.15 6.91 -28.18
C TYR A 186 3.72 8.31 -28.34
N ASP A 187 4.90 8.40 -28.94
CA ASP A 187 5.52 9.68 -29.29
C ASP A 187 4.90 10.33 -30.54
N GLY A 188 4.10 9.55 -31.28
CA GLY A 188 3.44 10.02 -32.51
C GLY A 188 4.40 10.20 -33.69
N SER A 189 5.69 9.91 -33.55
CA SER A 189 6.70 10.09 -34.60
C SER A 189 6.41 9.34 -35.91
N HIS A 190 5.62 8.26 -35.80
CA HIS A 190 5.20 7.45 -36.95
C HIS A 190 4.01 8.03 -37.72
N LEU A 191 3.32 9.03 -37.17
CA LEU A 191 2.16 9.66 -37.81
C LEU A 191 2.62 10.66 -38.86
N LYS A 192 2.08 10.53 -40.06
CA LYS A 192 2.27 11.48 -41.16
C LYS A 192 0.94 12.19 -41.41
N PHE A 193 0.98 13.50 -41.49
CA PHE A 193 -0.19 14.33 -41.72
C PHE A 193 -0.10 14.97 -43.14
N PRO A 194 -0.61 14.27 -44.18
CA PRO A 194 -0.60 14.83 -45.53
C PRO A 194 -1.38 16.14 -45.57
N GLY A 195 -0.74 17.19 -46.04
CA GLY A 195 -1.37 18.53 -46.14
C GLY A 195 -1.17 19.46 -44.94
N MET A 196 -0.44 19.01 -43.92
CA MET A 196 -0.02 19.88 -42.80
C MET A 196 1.22 20.70 -43.20
N THR A 197 1.24 21.98 -42.84
CA THR A 197 2.37 22.87 -43.08
C THR A 197 3.62 22.38 -42.33
N PRO A 198 4.79 22.33 -42.99
CA PRO A 198 6.02 21.81 -42.40
C PRO A 198 6.51 22.57 -41.16
N ASP A 199 6.07 23.81 -41.02
CA ASP A 199 6.50 24.73 -39.94
C ASP A 199 5.73 24.48 -38.61
N ILE A 200 4.78 23.52 -38.59
CA ILE A 200 4.00 23.21 -37.39
C ILE A 200 4.53 21.94 -36.75
N ASP A 201 5.21 22.10 -35.63
CA ASP A 201 5.57 20.99 -34.72
C ASP A 201 4.41 20.68 -33.77
N LEU A 202 3.88 19.46 -33.87
CA LEU A 202 2.83 18.99 -32.97
C LEU A 202 3.41 18.62 -31.60
N ARG A 203 2.79 19.10 -30.55
CA ARG A 203 3.15 18.68 -29.20
C ARG A 203 2.77 17.21 -28.97
N PRO A 204 3.48 16.45 -28.10
CA PRO A 204 3.18 15.04 -27.82
C PRO A 204 1.71 14.77 -27.48
N VAL A 205 1.09 15.68 -26.73
CA VAL A 205 -0.35 15.64 -26.36
C VAL A 205 -1.26 15.71 -27.58
N SER A 206 -0.88 16.42 -28.64
CA SER A 206 -1.70 16.53 -29.85
C SER A 206 -1.78 15.23 -30.66
N TYR A 207 -0.73 14.42 -30.63
CA TYR A 207 -0.70 13.10 -31.27
C TYR A 207 -1.68 12.12 -30.59
N THR A 208 -1.79 12.15 -29.27
CA THR A 208 -2.71 11.30 -28.52
C THR A 208 -4.17 11.66 -28.79
N HIS A 209 -4.49 12.96 -28.93
CA HIS A 209 -5.82 13.44 -29.26
C HIS A 209 -6.25 13.08 -30.68
N LEU A 210 -5.38 13.25 -31.68
CA LEU A 210 -5.68 12.91 -33.07
C LEU A 210 -5.99 11.41 -33.23
N ARG A 211 -5.24 10.54 -32.54
CA ARG A 211 -5.48 9.09 -32.59
C ARG A 211 -6.80 8.67 -31.94
N ALA A 212 -7.22 9.33 -30.87
CA ALA A 212 -8.51 9.05 -30.22
C ALA A 212 -9.68 9.33 -31.15
N HIS A 213 -9.55 10.28 -32.09
CA HIS A 213 -10.57 10.60 -33.10
C HIS A 213 -10.57 9.65 -34.31
N GLU A 214 -9.43 9.04 -34.66
CA GLU A 214 -9.37 8.06 -35.75
C GLU A 214 -10.00 6.71 -35.40
N THR A 215 -9.90 6.27 -34.13
CA THR A 215 -10.49 4.99 -33.69
C THR A 215 -12.02 5.03 -33.52
N GLY A 216 -12.63 6.20 -33.57
CA GLY A 216 -14.10 6.38 -33.51
C GLY A 216 -14.82 6.32 -34.85
N ARG A 217 -14.14 6.00 -35.96
CA ARG A 217 -14.66 6.06 -37.32
C ARG A 217 -14.69 4.74 -38.09
N ASN A 218 -14.48 3.61 -37.41
CA ASN A 218 -14.67 2.26 -37.94
C ASN A 218 -15.79 1.52 -37.22
#